data_8cfa4364dc5ef5c4126d6784b73a47ba
#
_entry.id   8cfa4364dc5ef5c4126d6784b73a47ba
#
_cell.length_a   1.000
_cell.length_b   1.000
_cell.length_c   1.000
_cell.angle_alpha   90.00
_cell.angle_beta   90.00
_cell.angle_gamma   90.00
#
_symmetry.space_group_name_H-M   'P 1'
#
loop_
_entity.id
_entity.type
_entity.pdbx_description
1 polymer ?
#
loop_
_entity_poly.entity_id
_entity_poly.type
_entity_poly.pdbx_seq_one_letter_code
_entity_poly.pdbx_strand_id
1 'polypeptide(L)'
;TARTRWWHSFKARYNTYYNGSLAYIDASLEKEEGNKDNFTEIIPLYTVSNKSSREIGKSNYDRAIEKCQKTIKLHSIKRRPQWTKQRKKTAKDLEWLSRREYNPFLWKAWMLMGRSQFYKGAFDEAAATFNYMGRLYQTQPAIYAKSRAWLAKCYIEEGWLYDAEDVIRNMQRDSIHWSARKEWDYTYADYYVHTGEYEKAIPHLHNVIKHEMRRKQRAREWFLMGQMQAALGNNVEATKAFKHVVKLNPPYELEFNARIAMTEVMSAGQSKKMIGRLKRMARSDKNKDYLDQV
;
A
#
# COMPACT_ATOMS: atom_id res chain seq x y z
N THR A 1 -24.37 -18.40 -19.81
CA THR A 1 -24.09 -19.76 -19.33
C THR A 1 -22.84 -19.80 -18.43
N ALA A 2 -22.58 -20.91 -17.71
CA ALA A 2 -21.35 -21.11 -16.93
C ALA A 2 -20.11 -21.06 -17.84
N ARG A 3 -20.19 -21.66 -19.03
CA ARG A 3 -19.14 -21.66 -20.06
C ARG A 3 -18.81 -20.24 -20.50
N THR A 4 -19.80 -19.38 -20.71
CA THR A 4 -19.61 -17.97 -21.11
C THR A 4 -18.85 -17.19 -20.01
N ARG A 5 -19.23 -17.38 -18.73
CA ARG A 5 -18.55 -16.73 -17.59
C ARG A 5 -17.11 -17.19 -17.46
N TRP A 6 -16.86 -18.50 -17.59
CA TRP A 6 -15.52 -19.06 -17.57
C TRP A 6 -14.66 -18.48 -18.71
N TRP A 7 -15.21 -18.43 -19.93
CA TRP A 7 -14.51 -17.91 -21.09
C TRP A 7 -14.14 -16.43 -20.95
N HIS A 8 -15.07 -15.59 -20.50
CA HIS A 8 -14.78 -14.17 -20.23
C HIS A 8 -13.76 -14.01 -19.11
N SER A 9 -13.84 -14.81 -18.05
CA SER A 9 -12.87 -14.82 -16.95
C SER A 9 -11.47 -15.20 -17.43
N PHE A 10 -11.36 -16.24 -18.25
CA PHE A 10 -10.10 -16.70 -18.81
C PHE A 10 -9.47 -15.63 -19.72
N LYS A 11 -10.21 -15.13 -20.70
CA LYS A 11 -9.72 -14.08 -21.61
C LYS A 11 -9.36 -12.79 -20.89
N ALA A 12 -10.14 -12.37 -19.91
CA ALA A 12 -9.82 -11.21 -19.10
C ALA A 12 -8.46 -11.36 -18.42
N ARG A 13 -8.17 -12.55 -17.88
CA ARG A 13 -6.93 -12.83 -17.14
C ARG A 13 -5.68 -12.84 -18.05
N TYR A 14 -5.72 -13.57 -19.15
CA TYR A 14 -4.52 -13.94 -19.92
C TYR A 14 -4.17 -13.02 -21.09
N ASN A 15 -4.92 -11.94 -21.30
CA ASN A 15 -4.63 -10.97 -22.34
C ASN A 15 -4.47 -9.56 -21.75
N THR A 16 -5.55 -8.80 -21.74
CA THR A 16 -5.49 -7.37 -21.42
C THR A 16 -5.09 -7.10 -19.96
N TYR A 17 -5.64 -7.87 -19.00
CA TYR A 17 -5.23 -7.73 -17.59
C TYR A 17 -3.76 -8.07 -17.36
N TYR A 18 -3.26 -9.16 -17.96
CA TYR A 18 -1.86 -9.55 -17.83
C TYR A 18 -0.92 -8.44 -18.29
N ASN A 19 -1.16 -7.88 -19.47
CA ASN A 19 -0.37 -6.75 -19.98
C ASN A 19 -0.49 -5.50 -19.09
N GLY A 20 -1.67 -5.25 -18.52
CA GLY A 20 -1.87 -4.19 -17.54
C GLY A 20 -1.08 -4.43 -16.25
N SER A 21 -1.03 -5.67 -15.78
CA SER A 21 -0.26 -6.02 -14.57
C SER A 21 1.24 -5.89 -14.77
N LEU A 22 1.77 -6.21 -15.95
CA LEU A 22 3.18 -5.98 -16.28
C LEU A 22 3.50 -4.48 -16.26
N ALA A 23 2.70 -3.66 -16.95
CA ALA A 23 2.89 -2.21 -16.93
C ALA A 23 2.85 -1.63 -15.49
N TYR A 24 1.95 -2.13 -14.64
CA TYR A 24 1.90 -1.74 -13.23
C TYR A 24 3.17 -2.14 -12.47
N ILE A 25 3.71 -3.33 -12.73
CA ILE A 25 4.96 -3.78 -12.09
C ILE A 25 6.13 -2.90 -12.53
N ASP A 26 6.27 -2.63 -13.83
CA ASP A 26 7.32 -1.77 -14.38
C ASP A 26 7.25 -0.37 -13.75
N ALA A 27 6.06 0.24 -13.71
CA ALA A 27 5.85 1.54 -13.06
C ALA A 27 6.22 1.52 -11.56
N SER A 28 5.90 0.43 -10.86
CA SER A 28 6.20 0.28 -9.44
C SER A 28 7.70 0.13 -9.17
N LEU A 29 8.43 -0.54 -10.06
CA LEU A 29 9.89 -0.65 -9.99
C LEU A 29 10.56 0.69 -10.27
N GLU A 30 10.15 1.40 -11.33
CA GLU A 30 10.62 2.76 -11.63
C GLU A 30 10.43 3.69 -10.42
N LYS A 31 9.24 3.63 -9.79
CA LYS A 31 8.92 4.45 -8.61
C LYS A 31 9.78 4.07 -7.41
N GLU A 32 10.01 2.78 -7.17
CA GLU A 32 10.86 2.31 -6.07
C GLU A 32 12.33 2.72 -6.25
N GLU A 33 12.81 2.78 -7.50
CA GLU A 33 14.17 3.21 -7.81
C GLU A 33 14.34 4.73 -7.77
N GLY A 34 13.35 5.48 -8.24
CA GLY A 34 13.42 6.94 -8.37
C GLY A 34 12.91 7.71 -7.15
N ASN A 35 12.26 7.05 -6.17
CA ASN A 35 11.76 7.72 -4.98
C ASN A 35 12.91 8.22 -4.10
N LYS A 36 12.79 9.48 -3.65
CA LYS A 36 13.69 10.09 -2.65
C LYS A 36 12.86 10.52 -1.44
N ASP A 37 13.17 9.94 -0.29
CA ASP A 37 12.55 10.31 0.97
C ASP A 37 13.30 11.47 1.65
N ASN A 38 12.58 12.34 2.35
CA ASN A 38 13.17 13.32 3.24
C ASN A 38 13.35 12.69 4.63
N PHE A 39 14.57 12.30 4.96
CA PHE A 39 14.87 11.60 6.21
C PHE A 39 14.92 12.51 7.44
N THR A 40 14.83 13.83 7.26
CA THR A 40 14.74 14.81 8.36
C THR A 40 13.33 14.88 8.96
N GLU A 41 12.35 14.33 8.27
CA GLU A 41 10.95 14.25 8.68
C GLU A 41 10.54 12.78 8.82
N ILE A 42 9.37 12.54 9.43
CA ILE A 42 8.76 11.21 9.41
C ILE A 42 8.46 10.84 7.96
N ILE A 43 9.11 9.81 7.44
CA ILE A 43 8.87 9.39 6.05
C ILE A 43 7.46 8.83 5.91
N PRO A 44 6.78 9.08 4.77
CA PRO A 44 5.44 8.53 4.56
C PRO A 44 5.49 7.02 4.33
N LEU A 45 4.40 6.33 4.65
CA LEU A 45 4.28 4.88 4.41
C LEU A 45 4.36 4.56 2.91
N TYR A 46 3.67 5.35 2.08
CA TYR A 46 3.68 5.20 0.62
C TYR A 46 4.63 6.18 -0.05
N THR A 47 5.39 5.70 -1.04
CA THR A 47 6.28 6.55 -1.84
C THR A 47 5.54 7.64 -2.61
N VAL A 48 4.28 7.40 -3.00
CA VAL A 48 3.44 8.34 -3.73
C VAL A 48 3.03 9.56 -2.90
N SER A 49 3.12 9.49 -1.58
CA SER A 49 2.90 10.64 -0.69
C SER A 49 3.97 11.72 -0.92
N ASN A 50 5.18 11.34 -1.32
CA ASN A 50 6.20 12.28 -1.78
C ASN A 50 5.79 12.88 -3.13
N LYS A 51 5.58 14.20 -3.18
CA LYS A 51 5.13 14.90 -4.40
C LYS A 51 6.05 14.65 -5.59
N SER A 52 7.36 14.60 -5.37
CA SER A 52 8.37 14.31 -6.40
C SER A 52 8.22 12.90 -7.01
N SER A 53 7.70 11.95 -6.25
CA SER A 53 7.52 10.56 -6.71
C SER A 53 6.25 10.35 -7.53
N ARG A 54 5.31 11.30 -7.56
CA ARG A 54 4.04 11.15 -8.30
C ARG A 54 4.24 11.03 -9.81
N GLU A 55 5.19 11.74 -10.37
CA GLU A 55 5.49 11.71 -11.81
C GLU A 55 6.25 10.44 -12.24
N ILE A 56 6.90 9.73 -11.31
CA ILE A 56 7.68 8.54 -11.63
C ILE A 56 6.76 7.38 -12.01
N GLY A 57 7.03 6.74 -13.14
CA GLY A 57 6.27 5.60 -13.66
C GLY A 57 4.88 5.95 -14.22
N LYS A 58 4.55 7.23 -14.38
CA LYS A 58 3.22 7.71 -14.79
C LYS A 58 2.75 7.11 -16.11
N SER A 59 3.61 7.05 -17.12
CA SER A 59 3.29 6.47 -18.44
C SER A 59 2.90 4.99 -18.33
N ASN A 60 3.61 4.22 -17.53
CA ASN A 60 3.33 2.80 -17.33
C ASN A 60 2.07 2.59 -16.47
N TYR A 61 1.79 3.47 -15.48
CA TYR A 61 0.50 3.45 -14.78
C TYR A 61 -0.67 3.78 -15.71
N ASP A 62 -0.52 4.77 -16.60
CA ASP A 62 -1.56 5.10 -17.61
C ASP A 62 -1.84 3.91 -18.54
N ARG A 63 -0.79 3.23 -18.97
CA ARG A 63 -0.92 2.00 -19.77
C ARG A 63 -1.64 0.90 -19.00
N ALA A 64 -1.34 0.73 -17.70
CA ALA A 64 -2.04 -0.23 -16.86
C ALA A 64 -3.53 0.11 -16.72
N ILE A 65 -3.88 1.38 -16.50
CA ILE A 65 -5.26 1.88 -16.42
C ILE A 65 -6.00 1.59 -17.74
N GLU A 66 -5.43 1.95 -18.90
CA GLU A 66 -6.02 1.69 -20.21
C GLU A 66 -6.32 0.19 -20.42
N LYS A 67 -5.36 -0.69 -20.09
CA LYS A 67 -5.55 -2.13 -20.22
C LYS A 67 -6.64 -2.66 -19.29
N CYS A 68 -6.73 -2.14 -18.07
CA CYS A 68 -7.80 -2.49 -17.12
C CYS A 68 -9.17 -2.01 -17.62
N GLN A 69 -9.28 -0.77 -18.10
CA GLN A 69 -10.51 -0.25 -18.71
C GLN A 69 -10.98 -1.11 -19.87
N LYS A 70 -10.06 -1.49 -20.77
CA LYS A 70 -10.35 -2.40 -21.88
C LYS A 70 -10.83 -3.77 -21.38
N THR A 71 -10.18 -4.32 -20.34
CA THR A 71 -10.59 -5.59 -19.73
C THR A 71 -12.01 -5.52 -19.17
N ILE A 72 -12.33 -4.45 -18.45
CA ILE A 72 -13.65 -4.21 -17.86
C ILE A 72 -14.71 -4.08 -18.95
N LYS A 73 -14.43 -3.25 -19.97
CA LYS A 73 -15.36 -3.02 -21.10
C LYS A 73 -15.70 -4.30 -21.85
N LEU A 74 -14.70 -5.14 -22.13
CA LEU A 74 -14.87 -6.36 -22.93
C LEU A 74 -15.42 -7.55 -22.16
N HIS A 75 -15.22 -7.61 -20.86
CA HIS A 75 -15.44 -8.86 -20.09
C HIS A 75 -16.42 -8.72 -18.92
N SER A 76 -17.04 -7.54 -18.72
CA SER A 76 -18.09 -7.35 -17.70
C SER A 76 -19.35 -8.15 -18.08
N ILE A 77 -19.93 -8.84 -17.10
CA ILE A 77 -21.14 -9.63 -17.23
C ILE A 77 -22.15 -9.16 -16.18
N LYS A 78 -22.99 -8.19 -16.58
CA LYS A 78 -24.01 -7.60 -15.68
C LYS A 78 -25.35 -8.33 -15.73
N ARG A 79 -25.59 -9.16 -16.77
CA ARG A 79 -26.87 -9.85 -16.95
C ARG A 79 -27.01 -10.93 -15.87
N ARG A 80 -28.06 -10.80 -15.05
CA ARG A 80 -28.41 -11.77 -14.00
C ARG A 80 -28.68 -13.14 -14.61
N PRO A 81 -28.04 -14.22 -14.12
CA PRO A 81 -28.31 -15.56 -14.58
C PRO A 81 -29.71 -16.03 -14.15
N GLN A 82 -30.36 -16.81 -15.00
CA GLN A 82 -31.61 -17.47 -14.66
C GLN A 82 -31.34 -18.68 -13.75
N TRP A 83 -32.19 -18.87 -12.76
CA TRP A 83 -32.14 -20.05 -11.91
C TRP A 83 -32.81 -21.24 -12.64
N THR A 84 -32.03 -22.22 -13.01
CA THR A 84 -32.49 -23.42 -13.77
C THR A 84 -32.46 -24.70 -12.98
N LYS A 85 -32.02 -24.69 -11.71
CA LYS A 85 -31.93 -25.86 -10.86
C LYS A 85 -33.27 -26.15 -10.19
N GLN A 86 -33.66 -27.43 -10.13
CA GLN A 86 -34.95 -27.87 -9.52
C GLN A 86 -34.96 -27.76 -7.98
N ARG A 87 -33.76 -27.74 -7.32
CA ARG A 87 -33.65 -27.62 -5.87
C ARG A 87 -33.95 -26.20 -5.37
N LYS A 88 -34.36 -26.09 -4.10
CA LYS A 88 -34.47 -24.76 -3.42
C LYS A 88 -33.14 -24.02 -3.39
N LYS A 89 -33.21 -22.71 -3.45
CA LYS A 89 -32.03 -21.83 -3.40
C LYS A 89 -31.43 -21.85 -2.00
N THR A 90 -30.11 -22.04 -1.89
CA THR A 90 -29.37 -21.91 -0.66
C THR A 90 -28.99 -20.41 -0.44
N ALA A 91 -28.51 -20.07 0.76
CA ALA A 91 -28.02 -18.72 1.05
C ALA A 91 -26.89 -18.28 0.07
N LYS A 92 -25.99 -19.21 -0.29
CA LYS A 92 -24.93 -18.98 -1.31
C LYS A 92 -25.50 -18.73 -2.70
N ASP A 93 -26.58 -19.42 -3.08
CA ASP A 93 -27.23 -19.19 -4.39
C ASP A 93 -27.91 -17.81 -4.42
N LEU A 94 -28.53 -17.42 -3.32
CA LEU A 94 -29.17 -16.09 -3.18
C LEU A 94 -28.12 -14.97 -3.24
N GLU A 95 -27.01 -15.11 -2.49
CA GLU A 95 -25.88 -14.17 -2.57
C GLU A 95 -25.35 -14.09 -4.00
N TRP A 96 -25.10 -15.23 -4.66
CA TRP A 96 -24.62 -15.23 -6.03
C TRP A 96 -25.59 -14.58 -7.01
N LEU A 97 -26.91 -14.81 -6.87
CA LEU A 97 -27.95 -14.19 -7.71
C LEU A 97 -28.16 -12.69 -7.42
N SER A 98 -27.72 -12.19 -6.26
CA SER A 98 -27.79 -10.77 -5.89
C SER A 98 -26.60 -9.96 -6.40
N ARG A 99 -25.59 -10.60 -6.93
CA ARG A 99 -24.39 -9.91 -7.50
C ARG A 99 -24.78 -8.98 -8.65
N ARG A 100 -23.99 -7.92 -8.79
CA ARG A 100 -24.11 -6.97 -9.90
C ARG A 100 -23.09 -7.21 -11.01
N GLU A 101 -22.09 -8.04 -10.75
CA GLU A 101 -21.08 -8.49 -11.70
C GLU A 101 -20.89 -10.01 -11.55
N TYR A 102 -20.98 -10.73 -12.67
CA TYR A 102 -20.92 -12.18 -12.71
C TYR A 102 -19.65 -12.76 -13.32
N ASN A 103 -18.72 -11.90 -13.79
CA ASN A 103 -17.37 -12.34 -14.12
C ASN A 103 -16.55 -12.44 -12.82
N PRO A 104 -16.16 -13.65 -12.38
CA PRO A 104 -15.48 -13.83 -11.09
C PRO A 104 -14.07 -13.24 -11.04
N PHE A 105 -13.47 -12.92 -12.18
CA PHE A 105 -12.13 -12.34 -12.26
C PHE A 105 -12.12 -10.81 -12.27
N LEU A 106 -13.21 -10.18 -12.69
CA LEU A 106 -13.20 -8.77 -13.07
C LEU A 106 -12.88 -7.79 -11.92
N TRP A 107 -13.15 -8.17 -10.68
CA TRP A 107 -12.77 -7.37 -9.52
C TRP A 107 -11.26 -7.09 -9.44
N LYS A 108 -10.43 -8.00 -9.99
CA LYS A 108 -8.97 -7.81 -10.05
C LYS A 108 -8.59 -6.69 -11.02
N ALA A 109 -9.30 -6.56 -12.13
CA ALA A 109 -9.09 -5.46 -13.07
C ALA A 109 -9.50 -4.11 -12.46
N TRP A 110 -10.62 -4.06 -11.74
CA TRP A 110 -11.03 -2.87 -10.98
C TRP A 110 -10.01 -2.49 -9.92
N MET A 111 -9.54 -3.48 -9.14
CA MET A 111 -8.53 -3.28 -8.10
C MET A 111 -7.20 -2.78 -8.70
N LEU A 112 -6.73 -3.37 -9.80
CA LEU A 112 -5.49 -2.96 -10.44
C LEU A 112 -5.61 -1.55 -11.03
N MET A 113 -6.75 -1.20 -11.62
CA MET A 113 -7.02 0.15 -12.13
C MET A 113 -6.95 1.20 -11.02
N GLY A 114 -7.69 1.00 -9.93
CA GLY A 114 -7.68 1.92 -8.79
C GLY A 114 -6.30 2.05 -8.14
N ARG A 115 -5.56 0.95 -8.02
CA ARG A 115 -4.17 0.98 -7.52
C ARG A 115 -3.23 1.73 -8.46
N SER A 116 -3.39 1.58 -9.76
CA SER A 116 -2.59 2.32 -10.75
C SER A 116 -2.88 3.82 -10.68
N GLN A 117 -4.15 4.21 -10.53
CA GLN A 117 -4.54 5.60 -10.31
C GLN A 117 -3.96 6.15 -9.00
N PHE A 118 -4.03 5.39 -7.90
CA PHE A 118 -3.45 5.75 -6.60
C PHE A 118 -1.95 6.01 -6.70
N TYR A 119 -1.17 5.06 -7.24
CA TYR A 119 0.28 5.20 -7.34
C TYR A 119 0.74 6.21 -8.40
N LYS A 120 -0.14 6.57 -9.35
CA LYS A 120 0.06 7.70 -10.25
C LYS A 120 -0.12 9.05 -9.53
N GLY A 121 -0.76 9.07 -8.36
CA GLY A 121 -1.10 10.27 -7.61
C GLY A 121 -2.46 10.88 -7.99
N ALA A 122 -3.28 10.17 -8.78
CA ALA A 122 -4.66 10.56 -9.13
C ALA A 122 -5.64 9.99 -8.08
N PHE A 123 -5.58 10.54 -6.85
CA PHE A 123 -6.29 9.98 -5.70
C PHE A 123 -7.81 10.12 -5.80
N ASP A 124 -8.30 11.20 -6.36
CA ASP A 124 -9.73 11.46 -6.64
C ASP A 124 -10.30 10.43 -7.62
N GLU A 125 -9.59 10.16 -8.74
CA GLU A 125 -9.97 9.11 -9.70
C GLU A 125 -9.93 7.72 -9.05
N ALA A 126 -8.89 7.45 -8.25
CA ALA A 126 -8.77 6.19 -7.52
C ALA A 126 -9.91 6.03 -6.51
N ALA A 127 -10.26 7.08 -5.75
CA ALA A 127 -11.37 7.08 -4.82
C ALA A 127 -12.70 6.80 -5.53
N ALA A 128 -12.96 7.44 -6.68
CA ALA A 128 -14.14 7.17 -7.49
C ALA A 128 -14.20 5.70 -7.94
N THR A 129 -13.07 5.15 -8.39
CA THR A 129 -12.94 3.74 -8.81
C THR A 129 -13.23 2.78 -7.63
N PHE A 130 -12.63 3.00 -6.47
CA PHE A 130 -12.84 2.14 -5.30
C PHE A 130 -14.23 2.27 -4.71
N ASN A 131 -14.82 3.48 -4.73
CA ASN A 131 -16.20 3.67 -4.29
C ASN A 131 -17.19 2.96 -5.22
N TYR A 132 -16.99 3.04 -6.54
CA TYR A 132 -17.79 2.28 -7.50
C TYR A 132 -17.62 0.76 -7.31
N MET A 133 -16.38 0.31 -7.12
CA MET A 133 -16.08 -1.10 -6.85
C MET A 133 -16.78 -1.58 -5.57
N GLY A 134 -16.80 -0.79 -4.49
CA GLY A 134 -17.53 -1.10 -3.26
C GLY A 134 -19.03 -1.31 -3.50
N ARG A 135 -19.66 -0.42 -4.28
CA ARG A 135 -21.07 -0.58 -4.66
C ARG A 135 -21.32 -1.79 -5.54
N LEU A 136 -20.40 -2.09 -6.48
CA LEU A 136 -20.53 -3.22 -7.40
C LEU A 136 -20.41 -4.56 -6.68
N TYR A 137 -19.53 -4.65 -5.69
CA TYR A 137 -19.21 -5.89 -4.95
C TYR A 137 -19.74 -5.90 -3.51
N GLN A 138 -20.77 -5.11 -3.21
CA GLN A 138 -21.33 -4.97 -1.86
C GLN A 138 -21.74 -6.31 -1.23
N THR A 139 -22.21 -7.26 -2.02
CA THR A 139 -22.62 -8.61 -1.56
C THR A 139 -21.46 -9.60 -1.43
N GLN A 140 -20.23 -9.16 -1.67
CA GLN A 140 -19.02 -9.99 -1.60
C GLN A 140 -18.06 -9.40 -0.55
N PRO A 141 -18.15 -9.80 0.72
CA PRO A 141 -17.48 -9.15 1.86
C PRO A 141 -15.96 -8.99 1.69
N ALA A 142 -15.31 -10.00 1.10
CA ALA A 142 -13.87 -9.96 0.87
C ALA A 142 -13.44 -8.85 -0.09
N ILE A 143 -14.16 -8.67 -1.18
CA ILE A 143 -13.85 -7.66 -2.22
C ILE A 143 -14.30 -6.28 -1.73
N TYR A 144 -15.47 -6.21 -1.11
CA TYR A 144 -16.01 -4.99 -0.51
C TYR A 144 -15.03 -4.41 0.52
N ALA A 145 -14.56 -5.22 1.48
CA ALA A 145 -13.63 -4.78 2.50
C ALA A 145 -12.31 -4.25 1.92
N LYS A 146 -11.78 -4.89 0.86
CA LYS A 146 -10.57 -4.40 0.16
C LYS A 146 -10.80 -3.07 -0.54
N SER A 147 -11.93 -2.92 -1.23
CA SER A 147 -12.26 -1.66 -1.90
C SER A 147 -12.41 -0.50 -0.92
N ARG A 148 -12.99 -0.75 0.25
CA ARG A 148 -13.13 0.27 1.32
C ARG A 148 -11.78 0.65 1.93
N ALA A 149 -10.87 -0.31 2.13
CA ALA A 149 -9.51 -0.04 2.59
C ALA A 149 -8.76 0.90 1.63
N TRP A 150 -8.83 0.63 0.34
CA TRP A 150 -8.20 1.47 -0.67
C TRP A 150 -8.89 2.83 -0.84
N LEU A 151 -10.20 2.91 -0.65
CA LEU A 151 -10.92 4.19 -0.64
C LEU A 151 -10.43 5.07 0.52
N ALA A 152 -10.30 4.51 1.73
CA ALA A 152 -9.78 5.24 2.88
C ALA A 152 -8.34 5.74 2.62
N LYS A 153 -7.47 4.93 2.00
CA LYS A 153 -6.11 5.36 1.61
C LYS A 153 -6.12 6.56 0.65
N CYS A 154 -7.04 6.58 -0.33
CA CYS A 154 -7.17 7.71 -1.23
C CYS A 154 -7.53 8.99 -0.46
N TYR A 155 -8.47 8.91 0.47
CA TYR A 155 -8.86 10.06 1.30
C TYR A 155 -7.73 10.53 2.22
N ILE A 156 -6.94 9.61 2.78
CA ILE A 156 -5.76 9.94 3.59
C ILE A 156 -4.75 10.74 2.76
N GLU A 157 -4.43 10.29 1.56
CA GLU A 157 -3.46 10.94 0.68
C GLU A 157 -3.94 12.29 0.11
N GLU A 158 -5.25 12.51 0.00
CA GLU A 158 -5.86 13.81 -0.30
C GLU A 158 -5.90 14.76 0.91
N GLY A 159 -5.63 14.24 2.12
CA GLY A 159 -5.78 14.99 3.37
C GLY A 159 -7.21 15.07 3.88
N TRP A 160 -8.15 14.30 3.31
CA TRP A 160 -9.54 14.23 3.75
C TRP A 160 -9.70 13.24 4.90
N LEU A 161 -9.07 13.57 6.02
CA LEU A 161 -8.95 12.67 7.17
C LEU A 161 -10.29 12.33 7.82
N TYR A 162 -11.26 13.24 7.80
CA TYR A 162 -12.62 12.97 8.32
C TYR A 162 -13.36 11.94 7.46
N ASP A 163 -13.25 12.04 6.13
CA ASP A 163 -13.87 11.07 5.23
C ASP A 163 -13.18 9.70 5.36
N ALA A 164 -11.86 9.69 5.53
CA ALA A 164 -11.10 8.46 5.80
C ALA A 164 -11.54 7.81 7.11
N GLU A 165 -11.67 8.59 8.19
CA GLU A 165 -12.14 8.11 9.50
C GLU A 165 -13.56 7.52 9.40
N ASP A 166 -14.44 8.13 8.64
CA ASP A 166 -15.81 7.64 8.44
C ASP A 166 -15.83 6.26 7.76
N VAL A 167 -14.99 6.07 6.74
CA VAL A 167 -14.83 4.77 6.08
C VAL A 167 -14.27 3.74 7.06
N ILE A 168 -13.25 4.10 7.84
CA ILE A 168 -12.62 3.24 8.85
C ILE A 168 -13.63 2.81 9.91
N ARG A 169 -14.34 3.77 10.51
CA ARG A 169 -15.34 3.53 11.57
C ARG A 169 -16.48 2.62 11.10
N ASN A 170 -16.98 2.85 9.89
CA ASN A 170 -18.03 2.03 9.33
C ASN A 170 -17.58 0.58 9.13
N MET A 171 -16.34 0.36 8.68
CA MET A 171 -15.81 -0.99 8.50
C MET A 171 -15.46 -1.69 9.82
N GLN A 172 -15.03 -0.96 10.85
CA GLN A 172 -14.80 -1.54 12.18
C GLN A 172 -16.10 -2.12 12.77
N ARG A 173 -17.24 -1.42 12.55
CA ARG A 173 -18.56 -1.88 12.98
C ARG A 173 -19.02 -3.16 12.26
N ASP A 174 -18.67 -3.31 10.97
CA ASP A 174 -19.18 -4.38 10.09
C ASP A 174 -18.31 -5.64 10.07
N SER A 175 -17.33 -5.79 10.91
CA SER A 175 -16.35 -6.88 10.98
C SER A 175 -15.62 -7.18 9.65
N ILE A 176 -14.34 -6.82 9.61
CA ILE A 176 -13.50 -6.92 8.41
C ILE A 176 -13.24 -8.37 8.03
N HIS A 177 -13.56 -8.73 6.78
CA HIS A 177 -13.28 -10.07 6.26
C HIS A 177 -11.77 -10.38 6.35
N TRP A 178 -11.42 -11.57 6.84
CA TRP A 178 -10.03 -11.98 7.12
C TRP A 178 -9.07 -11.79 5.94
N SER A 179 -9.53 -11.97 4.69
CA SER A 179 -8.70 -11.81 3.48
C SER A 179 -8.36 -10.35 3.15
N ALA A 180 -8.98 -9.38 3.83
CA ALA A 180 -8.72 -7.96 3.67
C ALA A 180 -7.89 -7.38 4.84
N ARG A 181 -7.53 -8.19 5.85
CA ARG A 181 -6.77 -7.72 7.02
C ARG A 181 -5.47 -7.05 6.64
N LYS A 182 -4.75 -7.60 5.67
CA LYS A 182 -3.50 -7.01 5.19
C LYS A 182 -3.71 -5.58 4.67
N GLU A 183 -4.69 -5.38 3.80
CA GLU A 183 -5.01 -4.06 3.26
C GLU A 183 -5.42 -3.08 4.36
N TRP A 184 -6.13 -3.56 5.39
CA TRP A 184 -6.56 -2.75 6.52
C TRP A 184 -5.42 -2.41 7.48
N ASP A 185 -4.46 -3.31 7.72
CA ASP A 185 -3.26 -2.96 8.50
C ASP A 185 -2.47 -1.83 7.82
N TYR A 186 -2.32 -1.85 6.50
CA TYR A 186 -1.73 -0.74 5.75
C TYR A 186 -2.56 0.55 5.90
N THR A 187 -3.88 0.46 5.83
CA THR A 187 -4.77 1.63 5.95
C THR A 187 -4.69 2.26 7.34
N TYR A 188 -4.73 1.44 8.39
CA TYR A 188 -4.60 1.94 9.77
C TYR A 188 -3.22 2.54 10.03
N ALA A 189 -2.15 1.86 9.60
CA ALA A 189 -0.79 2.38 9.76
C ALA A 189 -0.66 3.75 9.09
N ASP A 190 -1.13 3.88 7.86
CA ASP A 190 -1.10 5.11 7.08
C ASP A 190 -1.92 6.23 7.73
N TYR A 191 -3.16 5.94 8.14
CA TYR A 191 -4.03 6.89 8.83
C TYR A 191 -3.39 7.43 10.11
N TYR A 192 -2.88 6.55 10.97
CA TYR A 192 -2.28 6.95 12.23
C TYR A 192 -0.92 7.65 12.06
N VAL A 193 -0.18 7.38 11.00
CA VAL A 193 1.02 8.16 10.64
C VAL A 193 0.63 9.58 10.26
N HIS A 194 -0.41 9.75 9.43
CA HIS A 194 -0.88 11.09 9.01
C HIS A 194 -1.54 11.90 10.14
N THR A 195 -2.17 11.24 11.10
CA THR A 195 -2.74 11.91 12.28
C THR A 195 -1.74 12.13 13.41
N GLY A 196 -0.51 11.60 13.29
CA GLY A 196 0.52 11.69 14.33
C GLY A 196 0.28 10.76 15.54
N GLU A 197 -0.67 9.84 15.46
CA GLU A 197 -1.00 8.88 16.52
C GLU A 197 -0.08 7.65 16.46
N TYR A 198 1.23 7.86 16.64
CA TYR A 198 2.25 6.84 16.42
C TYR A 198 2.09 5.59 17.29
N GLU A 199 1.63 5.73 18.54
CA GLU A 199 1.36 4.57 19.40
C GLU A 199 0.36 3.60 18.78
N LYS A 200 -0.68 4.14 18.10
CA LYS A 200 -1.68 3.33 17.39
C LYS A 200 -1.15 2.82 16.04
N ALA A 201 -0.26 3.56 15.38
CA ALA A 201 0.33 3.15 14.10
C ALA A 201 1.26 1.93 14.24
N ILE A 202 2.05 1.85 15.31
CA ILE A 202 3.09 0.86 15.54
C ILE A 202 2.61 -0.60 15.40
N PRO A 203 1.52 -1.06 16.05
CA PRO A 203 1.07 -2.44 15.93
C PRO A 203 0.64 -2.79 14.49
N HIS A 204 -0.01 -1.87 13.79
CA HIS A 204 -0.40 -2.07 12.40
C HIS A 204 0.81 -2.08 11.46
N LEU A 205 1.76 -1.16 11.65
CA LEU A 205 3.01 -1.15 10.87
C LEU A 205 3.84 -2.42 11.12
N HIS A 206 3.84 -2.96 12.34
CA HIS A 206 4.50 -4.25 12.60
C HIS A 206 3.89 -5.39 11.77
N ASN A 207 2.56 -5.45 11.65
CA ASN A 207 1.88 -6.41 10.78
C ASN A 207 2.22 -6.18 9.30
N VAL A 208 2.27 -4.91 8.86
CA VAL A 208 2.68 -4.53 7.49
C VAL A 208 4.08 -5.08 7.18
N ILE A 209 5.07 -4.80 8.03
CA ILE A 209 6.46 -5.26 7.89
C ILE A 209 6.53 -6.79 7.80
N LYS A 210 5.74 -7.49 8.63
CA LYS A 210 5.69 -8.96 8.63
C LYS A 210 5.21 -9.54 7.30
N HIS A 211 4.32 -8.83 6.61
CA HIS A 211 3.75 -9.26 5.32
C HIS A 211 4.49 -8.72 4.09
N GLU A 212 5.40 -7.73 4.27
CA GLU A 212 6.13 -7.16 3.13
C GLU A 212 7.26 -8.10 2.68
N MET A 213 7.20 -8.50 1.41
CA MET A 213 8.16 -9.43 0.79
C MET A 213 9.33 -8.70 0.13
N ARG A 214 9.12 -7.45 -0.31
CA ARG A 214 10.14 -6.67 -1.01
C ARG A 214 11.12 -6.09 0.00
N ARG A 215 12.39 -6.45 -0.16
CA ARG A 215 13.44 -6.12 0.79
C ARG A 215 13.65 -4.62 0.99
N LYS A 216 13.65 -3.85 -0.12
CA LYS A 216 13.81 -2.38 -0.08
C LYS A 216 12.64 -1.72 0.67
N GLN A 217 11.41 -2.09 0.32
CA GLN A 217 10.21 -1.55 0.97
C GLN A 217 10.17 -1.90 2.46
N ARG A 218 10.48 -3.15 2.82
CA ARG A 218 10.56 -3.58 4.22
C ARG A 218 11.61 -2.82 5.03
N ALA A 219 12.76 -2.49 4.40
CA ALA A 219 13.77 -1.67 5.05
C ALA A 219 13.26 -0.24 5.31
N ARG A 220 12.51 0.32 4.36
CA ARG A 220 11.89 1.63 4.49
C ARG A 220 10.81 1.64 5.60
N GLU A 221 10.01 0.60 5.69
CA GLU A 221 9.01 0.43 6.76
C GLU A 221 9.65 0.27 8.14
N TRP A 222 10.79 -0.43 8.26
CA TRP A 222 11.56 -0.47 9.50
C TRP A 222 12.17 0.89 9.87
N PHE A 223 12.57 1.69 8.88
CA PHE A 223 13.04 3.05 9.14
C PHE A 223 11.91 3.92 9.70
N LEU A 224 10.73 3.91 9.09
CA LEU A 224 9.53 4.57 9.60
C LEU A 224 9.19 4.11 11.04
N MET A 225 9.25 2.80 11.30
CA MET A 225 9.08 2.26 12.66
C MET A 225 10.07 2.88 13.65
N GLY A 226 11.35 2.99 13.26
CA GLY A 226 12.39 3.61 14.08
C GLY A 226 12.11 5.08 14.36
N GLN A 227 11.68 5.84 13.37
CA GLN A 227 11.33 7.25 13.52
C GLN A 227 10.15 7.44 14.47
N MET A 228 9.08 6.65 14.35
CA MET A 228 7.93 6.73 15.24
C MET A 228 8.29 6.37 16.69
N GLN A 229 9.08 5.30 16.89
CA GLN A 229 9.56 4.92 18.22
C GLN A 229 10.45 6.02 18.85
N ALA A 230 11.30 6.66 18.05
CA ALA A 230 12.11 7.79 18.49
C ALA A 230 11.25 9.00 18.87
N ALA A 231 10.23 9.33 18.08
CA ALA A 231 9.29 10.41 18.37
C ALA A 231 8.52 10.18 19.70
N LEU A 232 8.27 8.94 20.07
CA LEU A 232 7.65 8.56 21.33
C LEU A 232 8.65 8.46 22.51
N GLY A 233 9.94 8.73 22.29
CA GLY A 233 10.99 8.59 23.30
C GLY A 233 11.43 7.15 23.57
N ASN A 234 10.96 6.16 22.83
CA ASN A 234 11.28 4.74 22.97
C ASN A 234 12.63 4.41 22.31
N ASN A 235 13.72 5.01 22.78
CA ASN A 235 15.04 4.96 22.17
C ASN A 235 15.58 3.55 21.95
N VAL A 236 15.28 2.61 22.85
CA VAL A 236 15.71 1.20 22.73
C VAL A 236 15.04 0.53 21.53
N GLU A 237 13.73 0.70 21.40
CA GLU A 237 12.96 0.11 20.29
C GLU A 237 13.28 0.80 18.95
N ALA A 238 13.47 2.14 18.95
CA ALA A 238 13.96 2.88 17.81
C ALA A 238 15.32 2.34 17.32
N THR A 239 16.26 2.14 18.23
CA THR A 239 17.58 1.57 17.90
C THR A 239 17.47 0.17 17.32
N LYS A 240 16.57 -0.68 17.84
CA LYS A 240 16.32 -2.02 17.29
C LYS A 240 15.77 -1.93 15.86
N ALA A 241 14.81 -1.05 15.62
CA ALA A 241 14.21 -0.84 14.30
C ALA A 241 15.26 -0.40 13.28
N PHE A 242 16.07 0.62 13.59
CA PHE A 242 17.15 1.07 12.68
C PHE A 242 18.22 -0.02 12.46
N LYS A 243 18.52 -0.87 13.45
CA LYS A 243 19.39 -2.05 13.24
C LYS A 243 18.80 -3.04 12.26
N HIS A 244 17.46 -3.22 12.24
CA HIS A 244 16.79 -4.04 11.22
C HIS A 244 16.94 -3.45 9.82
N VAL A 245 16.87 -2.11 9.67
CA VAL A 245 17.16 -1.45 8.39
C VAL A 245 18.53 -1.84 7.87
N VAL A 246 19.58 -1.65 8.67
CA VAL A 246 20.97 -1.96 8.29
C VAL A 246 21.16 -3.43 7.93
N LYS A 247 20.54 -4.36 8.69
CA LYS A 247 20.61 -5.82 8.40
C LYS A 247 19.98 -6.20 7.06
N LEU A 248 19.02 -5.43 6.58
CA LEU A 248 18.38 -5.67 5.30
C LEU A 248 19.23 -5.22 4.11
N ASN A 249 20.39 -4.59 4.34
CA ASN A 249 21.30 -4.11 3.30
C ASN A 249 20.54 -3.32 2.22
N PRO A 250 19.89 -2.21 2.59
CA PRO A 250 19.11 -1.35 1.70
C PRO A 250 20.04 -0.50 0.80
N PRO A 251 19.49 0.35 -0.10
CA PRO A 251 20.26 1.39 -0.76
C PRO A 251 21.05 2.21 0.25
N TYR A 252 22.23 2.66 -0.17
CA TYR A 252 23.21 3.30 0.71
C TYR A 252 22.66 4.52 1.49
N GLU A 253 21.87 5.34 0.83
CA GLU A 253 21.24 6.53 1.45
C GLU A 253 20.37 6.15 2.66
N LEU A 254 19.52 5.13 2.54
CA LEU A 254 18.69 4.67 3.64
C LEU A 254 19.50 4.02 4.76
N GLU A 255 20.56 3.27 4.41
CA GLU A 255 21.47 2.69 5.40
C GLU A 255 22.21 3.78 6.19
N PHE A 256 22.71 4.80 5.49
CA PHE A 256 23.43 5.93 6.07
C PHE A 256 22.52 6.69 7.06
N ASN A 257 21.32 7.08 6.63
CA ASN A 257 20.37 7.77 7.49
C ASN A 257 19.92 6.93 8.70
N ALA A 258 19.79 5.61 8.55
CA ALA A 258 19.51 4.73 9.68
C ALA A 258 20.66 4.70 10.70
N ARG A 259 21.90 4.78 10.25
CA ARG A 259 23.07 4.85 11.14
C ARG A 259 23.14 6.20 11.87
N ILE A 260 22.84 7.31 11.20
CA ILE A 260 22.75 8.65 11.81
C ILE A 260 21.64 8.65 12.88
N ALA A 261 20.43 8.22 12.53
CA ALA A 261 19.29 8.17 13.45
C ALA A 261 19.58 7.29 14.68
N MET A 262 20.25 6.14 14.49
CA MET A 262 20.69 5.34 15.65
C MET A 262 21.64 6.10 16.58
N THR A 263 22.48 6.93 16.00
CA THR A 263 23.45 7.71 16.75
C THR A 263 22.76 8.78 17.59
N GLU A 264 21.77 9.44 17.01
CA GLU A 264 20.95 10.45 17.68
C GLU A 264 20.18 9.88 18.89
N VAL A 265 19.48 8.74 18.72
CA VAL A 265 18.68 8.13 19.80
C VAL A 265 19.53 7.49 20.90
N MET A 266 20.80 7.18 20.65
CA MET A 266 21.73 6.60 21.64
C MET A 266 22.48 7.65 22.45
N SER A 267 22.30 8.94 22.19
CA SER A 267 23.23 10.01 22.56
C SER A 267 23.32 10.33 24.05
N ALA A 268 22.30 10.12 24.84
CA ALA A 268 22.25 10.63 26.20
C ALA A 268 23.22 9.97 27.22
N GLY A 269 23.84 8.81 26.90
CA GLY A 269 24.72 8.10 27.82
C GLY A 269 26.07 7.61 27.26
N GLN A 270 26.34 7.80 25.99
CA GLN A 270 27.52 7.20 25.32
C GLN A 270 28.26 8.13 24.34
N SER A 271 28.39 9.41 24.66
CA SER A 271 28.97 10.43 23.77
C SER A 271 30.34 10.08 23.16
N LYS A 272 31.27 9.53 23.93
CA LYS A 272 32.62 9.15 23.44
C LYS A 272 32.55 8.04 22.36
N LYS A 273 31.69 7.04 22.55
CA LYS A 273 31.52 5.91 21.61
C LYS A 273 30.84 6.37 20.32
N MET A 274 29.98 7.35 20.43
CA MET A 274 29.26 7.99 19.35
C MET A 274 30.18 8.85 18.50
N ILE A 275 30.98 9.74 19.11
CA ILE A 275 31.99 10.54 18.41
C ILE A 275 32.95 9.63 17.62
N GLY A 276 33.34 8.49 18.19
CA GLY A 276 34.16 7.51 17.50
C GLY A 276 33.49 6.89 16.26
N ARG A 277 32.15 6.69 16.29
CA ARG A 277 31.37 6.19 15.14
C ARG A 277 31.24 7.25 14.06
N LEU A 278 30.86 8.48 14.43
CA LEU A 278 30.75 9.60 13.48
C LEU A 278 32.08 9.89 12.79
N LYS A 279 33.20 9.93 13.53
CA LYS A 279 34.54 10.08 12.93
C LYS A 279 34.90 8.96 11.96
N ARG A 280 34.43 7.72 12.20
CA ARG A 280 34.66 6.60 11.26
C ARG A 280 33.78 6.72 10.03
N MET A 281 32.55 7.20 10.17
CA MET A 281 31.65 7.47 9.04
C MET A 281 32.19 8.61 8.18
N ALA A 282 32.64 9.71 8.77
CA ALA A 282 33.23 10.84 8.05
C ALA A 282 34.50 10.46 7.24
N ARG A 283 35.27 9.47 7.71
CA ARG A 283 36.48 8.98 7.01
C ARG A 283 36.20 8.02 5.86
N SER A 284 34.97 7.57 5.70
CA SER A 284 34.61 6.65 4.63
C SER A 284 34.40 7.42 3.32
N ASP A 285 35.10 7.01 2.26
CA ASP A 285 34.96 7.63 0.93
C ASP A 285 33.53 7.58 0.38
N LYS A 286 32.73 6.60 0.81
CA LYS A 286 31.31 6.47 0.46
C LYS A 286 30.43 7.56 1.04
N ASN A 287 30.90 8.30 2.05
CA ASN A 287 30.14 9.31 2.77
C ASN A 287 30.53 10.75 2.37
N LYS A 288 31.38 10.91 1.34
CA LYS A 288 31.86 12.26 0.93
C LYS A 288 30.73 13.23 0.61
N ASP A 289 29.66 12.71 0.00
CA ASP A 289 28.49 13.51 -0.41
C ASP A 289 27.53 13.82 0.76
N TYR A 290 27.79 13.29 1.95
CA TYR A 290 26.94 13.41 3.15
C TYR A 290 27.71 13.91 4.38
N LEU A 291 28.88 14.53 4.18
CA LEU A 291 29.74 14.97 5.29
C LEU A 291 29.09 16.05 6.16
N ASP A 292 28.18 16.83 5.61
CA ASP A 292 27.37 17.83 6.31
C ASP A 292 26.41 17.23 7.33
N GLN A 293 26.08 15.95 7.20
CA GLN A 293 25.16 15.22 8.08
C GLN A 293 25.89 14.40 9.19
N VAL A 294 27.22 14.30 9.13
CA VAL A 294 28.05 13.55 10.06
C VAL A 294 28.75 14.46 11.07
#